data_5ccd2c89e655ac85bc764e10f6151aed
#
_entry.id   5ccd2c89e655ac85bc764e10f6151aed
#
_cell.length_a   1.000
_cell.length_b   1.000
_cell.length_c   1.000
_cell.angle_alpha   90.00
_cell.angle_beta   90.00
_cell.angle_gamma   90.00
#
_symmetry.space_group_name_H-M   'P 1'
#
loop_
_entity.id
_entity.type
_entity.pdbx_description
1 polymer ?
#
loop_
_entity_poly.entity_id
_entity_poly.type
_entity_poly.pdbx_seq_one_letter_code
_entity_poly.pdbx_strand_id
1 'polypeptide(L)'
;MNLALRDVRRHLARFVGTAAGLGLLLSVVLAMQGIYAGMVDDATILTRAMHADLWLVQRDTRGPFAEGSRLDPSVEARAAAVPGVRTARPYTYQLIQREHRGAVMRIALVGLGWPDDPGRSLPLVRGRRLQQPHGEMIVDASLGLGIGEKLMLAGEHYRVVGLTRNALTSGGDSVAFMTVSDAELVAFDQPPEAAVLERQRVVERLRRTDLGRGQPALEDLATDPR
;
A
#
# COMPACT_ATOMS: atom_id res chain seq x y z
N MET A 1 44.82 29.76 35.11
CA MET A 1 43.72 30.59 34.53
C MET A 1 43.72 30.37 33.04
N ASN A 2 42.65 29.68 32.50
CA ASN A 2 42.63 29.19 31.11
C ASN A 2 42.60 30.35 30.13
N LEU A 3 43.67 30.55 29.38
CA LEU A 3 43.82 31.53 28.30
C LEU A 3 42.68 31.41 27.27
N ALA A 4 42.27 30.19 26.96
CA ALA A 4 41.16 29.91 26.04
C ALA A 4 39.82 30.53 26.50
N LEU A 5 39.50 30.46 27.78
CA LEU A 5 38.29 31.03 28.34
C LEU A 5 38.24 32.55 28.28
N ARG A 6 39.42 33.20 28.40
CA ARG A 6 39.58 34.64 28.32
C ARG A 6 39.44 35.14 26.89
N ASP A 7 39.93 34.36 25.92
CA ASP A 7 39.82 34.66 24.48
C ASP A 7 38.38 34.52 23.98
N VAL A 8 37.67 33.46 24.37
CA VAL A 8 36.26 33.27 24.07
C VAL A 8 35.40 34.42 24.60
N ARG A 9 35.66 34.89 25.84
CA ARG A 9 34.94 36.01 26.44
C ARG A 9 35.17 37.33 25.68
N ARG A 10 36.37 37.52 25.14
CA ARG A 10 36.74 38.74 24.43
C ARG A 10 36.13 38.81 23.04
N HIS A 11 35.85 37.63 22.42
CA HIS A 11 35.32 37.53 21.07
C HIS A 11 34.01 36.72 21.02
N LEU A 12 33.17 36.86 22.06
CA LEU A 12 31.98 36.06 22.27
C LEU A 12 31.03 36.05 21.04
N ALA A 13 30.81 37.20 20.41
CA ALA A 13 29.92 37.30 19.24
C ALA A 13 30.45 36.49 18.04
N ARG A 14 31.77 36.51 17.80
CA ARG A 14 32.40 35.72 16.73
C ARG A 14 32.33 34.23 17.04
N PHE A 15 32.57 33.82 18.29
CA PHE A 15 32.50 32.45 18.73
C PHE A 15 31.08 31.91 18.62
N VAL A 16 30.08 32.65 19.11
CA VAL A 16 28.66 32.28 19.01
C VAL A 16 28.23 32.20 17.54
N GLY A 17 28.65 33.13 16.70
CA GLY A 17 28.33 33.11 15.27
C GLY A 17 28.87 31.87 14.55
N THR A 18 30.14 31.52 14.81
CA THR A 18 30.73 30.29 14.21
C THR A 18 30.12 29.01 14.77
N ALA A 19 29.86 28.97 16.08
CA ALA A 19 29.21 27.85 16.72
C ALA A 19 27.75 27.63 16.22
N ALA A 20 27.02 28.76 16.05
CA ALA A 20 25.67 28.72 15.49
C ALA A 20 25.66 28.25 14.04
N GLY A 21 26.60 28.76 13.22
CA GLY A 21 26.74 28.33 11.82
C GLY A 21 27.07 26.83 11.70
N LEU A 22 28.01 26.35 12.49
CA LEU A 22 28.38 24.92 12.53
C LEU A 22 27.21 24.06 13.06
N GLY A 23 26.54 24.54 14.12
CA GLY A 23 25.36 23.88 14.67
C GLY A 23 24.21 23.78 13.66
N LEU A 24 23.98 24.83 12.88
CA LEU A 24 22.96 24.81 11.82
C LEU A 24 23.29 23.78 10.74
N LEU A 25 24.55 23.75 10.27
CA LEU A 25 24.98 22.76 9.28
C LEU A 25 24.81 21.34 9.81
N LEU A 26 25.21 21.09 11.04
CA LEU A 26 25.06 19.78 11.67
C LEU A 26 23.57 19.39 11.81
N SER A 27 22.73 20.34 12.21
CA SER A 27 21.28 20.13 12.32
C SER A 27 20.65 19.73 10.98
N VAL A 28 21.03 20.38 9.89
CA VAL A 28 20.53 20.02 8.55
C VAL A 28 20.94 18.61 8.16
N VAL A 29 22.21 18.24 8.39
CA VAL A 29 22.71 16.89 8.08
C VAL A 29 21.96 15.83 8.91
N LEU A 30 21.80 16.06 10.22
CA LEU A 30 21.07 15.14 11.09
C LEU A 30 19.59 15.05 10.72
N ALA A 31 18.95 16.16 10.35
CA ALA A 31 17.57 16.16 9.89
C ALA A 31 17.40 15.33 8.60
N MET A 32 18.30 15.52 7.62
CA MET A 32 18.30 14.72 6.38
C MET A 32 18.48 13.23 6.66
N GLN A 33 19.40 12.90 7.56
CA GLN A 33 19.67 11.52 7.94
C GLN A 33 18.47 10.89 8.68
N GLY A 34 17.79 11.66 9.52
CA GLY A 34 16.56 11.24 10.18
C GLY A 34 15.42 10.99 9.21
N ILE A 35 15.21 11.89 8.23
CA ILE A 35 14.21 11.72 7.17
C ILE A 35 14.52 10.45 6.35
N TYR A 36 15.76 10.28 5.92
CA TYR A 36 16.16 9.10 5.15
C TYR A 36 15.92 7.80 5.93
N ALA A 37 16.33 7.75 7.19
CA ALA A 37 16.12 6.59 8.06
C ALA A 37 14.62 6.30 8.25
N GLY A 38 13.79 7.33 8.45
CA GLY A 38 12.35 7.21 8.53
C GLY A 38 11.73 6.64 7.25
N MET A 39 12.12 7.15 6.08
CA MET A 39 11.63 6.62 4.79
C MET A 39 11.98 5.15 4.57
N VAL A 40 13.19 4.73 4.95
CA VAL A 40 13.62 3.32 4.85
C VAL A 40 12.82 2.44 5.81
N ASP A 41 12.58 2.91 7.02
CA ASP A 41 11.79 2.16 8.01
C ASP A 41 10.33 2.04 7.57
N ASP A 42 9.69 3.12 7.13
CA ASP A 42 8.33 3.13 6.60
C ASP A 42 8.17 2.18 5.40
N ALA A 43 9.15 2.14 4.48
CA ALA A 43 9.13 1.24 3.32
C ALA A 43 9.15 -0.25 3.72
N THR A 44 9.63 -0.58 4.89
CA THR A 44 9.76 -1.97 5.36
C THR A 44 8.68 -2.39 6.37
N ILE A 45 7.88 -1.47 6.90
CA ILE A 45 6.84 -1.74 7.91
C ILE A 45 5.90 -2.84 7.44
N LEU A 46 5.33 -2.69 6.25
CA LEU A 46 4.34 -3.63 5.72
C LEU A 46 4.95 -5.02 5.45
N THR A 47 6.15 -5.05 4.88
CA THR A 47 6.88 -6.30 4.60
C THR A 47 7.21 -7.06 5.89
N ARG A 48 7.66 -6.34 6.92
CA ARG A 48 7.95 -6.93 8.24
C ARG A 48 6.69 -7.41 8.95
N ALA A 49 5.59 -6.66 8.85
CA ALA A 49 4.31 -7.04 9.47
C ALA A 49 3.75 -8.35 8.91
N MET A 50 4.05 -8.69 7.65
CA MET A 50 3.58 -9.94 7.03
C MET A 50 4.39 -11.16 7.43
N HIS A 51 5.56 -11.02 8.06
CA HIS A 51 6.44 -12.12 8.49
C HIS A 51 6.69 -13.16 7.39
N ALA A 52 6.82 -12.70 6.14
CA ALA A 52 7.15 -13.54 5.01
C ALA A 52 8.67 -13.60 4.84
N ASP A 53 9.23 -14.82 4.76
CA ASP A 53 10.66 -15.02 4.51
C ASP A 53 11.02 -14.71 3.05
N LEU A 54 10.08 -14.99 2.12
CA LEU A 54 10.26 -14.80 0.68
C LEU A 54 8.99 -14.23 0.05
N TRP A 55 9.18 -13.40 -0.96
CA TRP A 55 8.13 -12.85 -1.79
C TRP A 55 8.28 -13.32 -3.22
N LEU A 56 7.23 -13.92 -3.77
CA LEU A 56 7.14 -14.24 -5.19
C LEU A 56 6.42 -13.11 -5.90
N VAL A 57 7.08 -12.51 -6.87
CA VAL A 57 6.53 -11.44 -7.70
C VAL A 57 6.75 -11.75 -9.17
N GLN A 58 6.04 -11.07 -10.06
CA GLN A 58 6.25 -11.17 -11.49
C GLN A 58 7.70 -10.82 -11.84
N ARG A 59 8.25 -11.47 -12.87
CA ARG A 59 9.59 -11.17 -13.37
C ARG A 59 9.70 -9.67 -13.70
N ASP A 60 10.85 -9.09 -13.39
CA ASP A 60 11.20 -7.69 -13.63
C ASP A 60 10.40 -6.68 -12.76
N THR A 61 9.74 -7.12 -11.69
CA THR A 61 9.10 -6.25 -10.71
C THR A 61 10.05 -5.92 -9.57
N ARG A 62 10.04 -4.65 -9.12
CA ARG A 62 10.91 -4.14 -8.04
C ARG A 62 10.34 -4.35 -6.64
N GLY A 63 9.89 -5.57 -6.34
CA GLY A 63 9.39 -5.93 -5.01
C GLY A 63 7.87 -5.86 -4.87
N PRO A 64 7.32 -6.32 -3.73
CA PRO A 64 5.89 -6.63 -3.59
C PRO A 64 4.99 -5.41 -3.49
N PHE A 65 5.50 -4.21 -3.21
CA PHE A 65 4.68 -3.01 -2.98
C PHE A 65 5.07 -1.80 -3.84
N ALA A 66 6.16 -1.90 -4.60
CA ALA A 66 6.65 -0.80 -5.43
C ALA A 66 5.97 -0.75 -6.79
N GLU A 67 5.64 -1.91 -7.35
CA GLU A 67 5.07 -2.05 -8.68
C GLU A 67 3.97 -3.12 -8.66
N GLY A 68 2.98 -2.99 -9.57
CA GLY A 68 1.94 -4.00 -9.74
C GLY A 68 2.54 -5.33 -10.20
N SER A 69 2.27 -6.39 -9.47
CA SER A 69 2.67 -7.76 -9.82
C SER A 69 1.42 -8.62 -9.99
N ARG A 70 1.35 -9.36 -11.09
CA ARG A 70 0.26 -10.30 -11.35
C ARG A 70 0.85 -11.68 -11.54
N LEU A 71 0.41 -12.61 -10.74
CA LEU A 71 0.82 -14.01 -10.79
C LEU A 71 -0.37 -14.89 -11.15
N ASP A 72 -0.09 -15.95 -11.87
CA ASP A 72 -1.09 -16.98 -12.15
C ASP A 72 -1.46 -17.70 -10.85
N PRO A 73 -2.75 -18.00 -10.59
CA PRO A 73 -3.16 -18.72 -9.37
C PRO A 73 -2.44 -20.04 -9.12
N SER A 74 -1.97 -20.74 -10.16
CA SER A 74 -1.21 -21.97 -10.03
C SER A 74 0.17 -21.80 -9.37
N VAL A 75 0.68 -20.55 -9.30
CA VAL A 75 1.98 -20.26 -8.69
C VAL A 75 2.00 -20.60 -7.21
N GLU A 76 0.88 -20.41 -6.49
CA GLU A 76 0.75 -20.77 -5.09
C GLU A 76 1.03 -22.27 -4.85
N ALA A 77 0.33 -23.13 -5.58
CA ALA A 77 0.50 -24.58 -5.47
C ALA A 77 1.92 -25.02 -5.88
N ARG A 78 2.48 -24.39 -6.92
CA ARG A 78 3.86 -24.69 -7.36
C ARG A 78 4.88 -24.23 -6.32
N ALA A 79 4.69 -23.09 -5.69
CA ALA A 79 5.57 -22.60 -4.63
C ALA A 79 5.48 -23.50 -3.37
N ALA A 80 4.28 -23.93 -2.99
CA ALA A 80 4.08 -24.85 -1.86
C ALA A 80 4.73 -26.23 -2.08
N ALA A 81 4.87 -26.66 -3.33
CA ALA A 81 5.50 -27.93 -3.69
C ALA A 81 7.05 -27.88 -3.65
N VAL A 82 7.67 -26.71 -3.49
CA VAL A 82 9.13 -26.58 -3.45
C VAL A 82 9.67 -27.12 -2.11
N PRO A 83 10.65 -28.04 -2.11
CA PRO A 83 11.29 -28.52 -0.89
C PRO A 83 11.85 -27.37 -0.05
N GLY A 84 11.51 -27.34 1.23
CA GLY A 84 11.92 -26.28 2.17
C GLY A 84 10.89 -25.14 2.33
N VAL A 85 9.87 -25.07 1.47
CA VAL A 85 8.74 -24.16 1.66
C VAL A 85 7.75 -24.78 2.65
N ARG A 86 7.49 -24.09 3.75
CA ARG A 86 6.53 -24.52 4.76
C ARG A 86 5.10 -24.18 4.36
N THR A 87 4.91 -22.98 3.87
CA THR A 87 3.60 -22.43 3.49
C THR A 87 3.79 -21.42 2.39
N ALA A 88 2.99 -21.49 1.34
CA ALA A 88 2.79 -20.42 0.37
C ALA A 88 1.40 -19.83 0.59
N ARG A 89 1.25 -18.52 0.48
CA ARG A 89 -0.03 -17.82 0.68
C ARG A 89 -0.21 -16.75 -0.36
N PRO A 90 -1.41 -16.60 -0.94
CA PRO A 90 -1.70 -15.51 -1.85
C PRO A 90 -1.75 -14.19 -1.07
N TYR A 91 -1.39 -13.12 -1.75
CA TYR A 91 -1.39 -11.79 -1.22
C TYR A 91 -1.75 -10.81 -2.33
N THR A 92 -2.67 -9.90 -2.05
CA THR A 92 -3.00 -8.82 -2.98
C THR A 92 -2.74 -7.46 -2.32
N TYR A 93 -2.32 -6.51 -3.12
CA TYR A 93 -2.10 -5.13 -2.69
C TYR A 93 -2.61 -4.18 -3.76
N GLN A 94 -3.45 -3.24 -3.36
CA GLN A 94 -3.96 -2.21 -4.25
C GLN A 94 -4.28 -0.93 -3.50
N LEU A 95 -4.07 0.20 -4.14
CA LEU A 95 -4.46 1.49 -3.63
C LEU A 95 -5.80 1.88 -4.22
N ILE A 96 -6.77 2.16 -3.36
CA ILE A 96 -8.08 2.65 -3.76
C ILE A 96 -8.35 4.03 -3.18
N GLN A 97 -9.24 4.75 -3.84
CA GLN A 97 -9.76 6.03 -3.36
C GLN A 97 -11.28 5.93 -3.29
N ARG A 98 -11.83 6.22 -2.12
CA ARG A 98 -13.28 6.16 -1.89
C ARG A 98 -13.74 7.36 -1.09
N GLU A 99 -14.96 7.79 -1.39
CA GLU A 99 -15.64 8.80 -0.59
C GLU A 99 -16.40 8.12 0.54
N HIS A 100 -16.21 8.61 1.75
CA HIS A 100 -16.96 8.18 2.93
C HIS A 100 -17.30 9.40 3.80
N ARG A 101 -18.59 9.60 4.09
CA ARG A 101 -19.09 10.75 4.87
C ARG A 101 -18.65 12.12 4.33
N GLY A 102 -18.57 12.27 3.00
CA GLY A 102 -18.16 13.50 2.34
C GLY A 102 -16.65 13.79 2.37
N ALA A 103 -15.84 12.87 2.87
CA ALA A 103 -14.38 12.94 2.82
C ALA A 103 -13.80 11.89 1.86
N VAL A 104 -12.81 12.30 1.09
CA VAL A 104 -12.08 11.37 0.22
C VAL A 104 -11.03 10.64 1.05
N MET A 105 -11.14 9.32 1.11
CA MET A 105 -10.21 8.43 1.82
C MET A 105 -9.35 7.69 0.82
N ARG A 106 -8.03 7.68 1.05
CA ARG A 106 -7.08 6.82 0.33
C ARG A 106 -6.76 5.62 1.21
N ILE A 107 -6.97 4.44 0.69
CA ILE A 107 -6.87 3.19 1.44
C ILE A 107 -6.01 2.22 0.63
N ALA A 108 -4.96 1.72 1.24
CA ALA A 108 -4.23 0.59 0.72
C ALA A 108 -4.92 -0.70 1.15
N LEU A 109 -5.60 -1.37 0.22
CA LEU A 109 -6.22 -2.65 0.48
C LEU A 109 -5.21 -3.77 0.36
N VAL A 110 -5.19 -4.61 1.37
CA VAL A 110 -4.36 -5.80 1.47
C VAL A 110 -5.26 -7.03 1.60
N GLY A 111 -5.16 -7.93 0.63
CA GLY A 111 -5.82 -9.22 0.67
C GLY A 111 -4.94 -10.27 1.36
N LEU A 112 -5.51 -10.93 2.36
CA LEU A 112 -4.87 -12.01 3.14
C LEU A 112 -5.40 -13.36 2.69
N GLY A 113 -4.53 -14.38 2.64
CA GLY A 113 -4.87 -15.75 2.25
C GLY A 113 -5.71 -16.47 3.29
N TRP A 114 -7.02 -16.24 3.29
CA TRP A 114 -7.99 -16.97 4.13
C TRP A 114 -8.13 -18.41 3.67
N PRO A 115 -8.32 -19.41 4.57
CA PRO A 115 -8.39 -19.32 6.06
C PRO A 115 -7.03 -19.36 6.76
N ASP A 116 -5.95 -19.58 6.04
CA ASP A 116 -4.62 -19.85 6.60
C ASP A 116 -4.03 -18.61 7.27
N ASP A 117 -4.34 -17.41 6.75
CA ASP A 117 -3.94 -16.14 7.34
C ASP A 117 -5.14 -15.23 7.61
N PRO A 118 -5.77 -15.33 8.77
CA PRO A 118 -6.81 -14.38 9.20
C PRO A 118 -6.26 -13.05 9.74
N GLY A 119 -5.01 -12.71 9.44
CA GLY A 119 -4.31 -11.56 10.01
C GLY A 119 -3.59 -11.87 11.32
N ARG A 120 -2.97 -13.06 11.43
CA ARG A 120 -2.28 -13.49 12.68
C ARG A 120 -1.12 -12.60 13.06
N SER A 121 -0.39 -12.11 12.08
CA SER A 121 0.79 -11.25 12.25
C SER A 121 0.45 -9.77 12.47
N LEU A 122 -0.81 -9.36 12.26
CA LEU A 122 -1.19 -7.96 12.37
C LEU A 122 -1.17 -7.46 13.82
N PRO A 123 -0.61 -6.28 14.09
CA PRO A 123 -0.58 -5.68 15.43
C PRO A 123 -1.95 -5.08 15.78
N LEU A 124 -2.92 -5.92 16.13
CA LEU A 124 -4.23 -5.47 16.54
C LEU A 124 -4.17 -4.73 17.87
N VAL A 125 -4.78 -3.56 17.92
CA VAL A 125 -4.96 -2.78 19.16
C VAL A 125 -6.36 -2.94 19.75
N ARG A 126 -7.37 -3.23 18.92
CA ARG A 126 -8.76 -3.46 19.35
C ARG A 126 -9.46 -4.41 18.39
N GLY A 127 -10.50 -5.09 18.88
CA GLY A 127 -11.32 -5.98 18.08
C GLY A 127 -10.72 -7.37 17.91
N ARG A 128 -10.96 -7.99 16.79
CA ARG A 128 -10.57 -9.37 16.47
C ARG A 128 -10.04 -9.50 15.04
N ARG A 129 -9.44 -10.64 14.75
CA ARG A 129 -9.01 -11.04 13.41
C ARG A 129 -10.21 -11.45 12.54
N LEU A 130 -9.96 -11.60 11.24
CA LEU A 130 -10.97 -12.11 10.31
C LEU A 130 -11.44 -13.50 10.75
N GLN A 131 -12.75 -13.71 10.73
CA GLN A 131 -13.41 -14.98 11.07
C GLN A 131 -14.31 -15.48 9.95
N GLN A 132 -14.60 -14.64 8.97
CA GLN A 132 -15.44 -14.98 7.84
C GLN A 132 -14.69 -14.78 6.52
N PRO A 133 -15.00 -15.59 5.49
CA PRO A 133 -14.36 -15.45 4.19
C PRO A 133 -14.74 -14.16 3.46
N HIS A 134 -15.88 -13.56 3.83
CA HIS A 134 -16.41 -12.35 3.17
C HIS A 134 -16.99 -11.35 4.16
N GLY A 135 -16.98 -10.07 3.75
CA GLY A 135 -17.66 -8.98 4.43
C GLY A 135 -17.00 -8.46 5.71
N GLU A 136 -15.80 -8.91 6.04
CA GLU A 136 -15.03 -8.45 7.18
C GLU A 136 -13.75 -7.71 6.76
N MET A 137 -13.40 -6.67 7.52
CA MET A 137 -12.14 -5.97 7.32
C MET A 137 -11.49 -5.57 8.64
N ILE A 138 -10.17 -5.52 8.65
CA ILE A 138 -9.35 -4.94 9.72
C ILE A 138 -8.76 -3.65 9.14
N VAL A 139 -8.88 -2.54 9.85
CA VAL A 139 -8.42 -1.24 9.34
C VAL A 139 -7.44 -0.58 10.29
N ASP A 140 -6.60 0.28 9.78
CA ASP A 140 -5.80 1.15 10.64
C ASP A 140 -6.67 2.23 11.29
N ALA A 141 -6.36 2.54 12.55
CA ALA A 141 -7.11 3.53 13.34
C ALA A 141 -7.07 4.93 12.72
N SER A 142 -6.07 5.23 11.88
CA SER A 142 -5.95 6.51 11.18
C SER A 142 -7.05 6.74 10.13
N LEU A 143 -7.75 5.67 9.68
CA LEU A 143 -8.93 5.79 8.81
C LEU A 143 -10.15 6.41 9.52
N GLY A 144 -10.13 6.51 10.85
CA GLY A 144 -11.24 7.07 11.62
C GLY A 144 -12.49 6.19 11.67
N LEU A 145 -12.39 4.92 11.23
CA LEU A 145 -13.49 3.95 11.27
C LEU A 145 -13.50 3.20 12.60
N GLY A 146 -14.68 3.03 13.19
CA GLY A 146 -14.89 2.29 14.43
C GLY A 146 -15.19 0.80 14.21
N ILE A 147 -14.95 -0.03 15.23
CA ILE A 147 -15.36 -1.44 15.21
C ILE A 147 -16.87 -1.54 15.05
N GLY A 148 -17.33 -2.41 14.15
CA GLY A 148 -18.73 -2.61 13.80
C GLY A 148 -19.23 -1.66 12.70
N GLU A 149 -18.49 -0.63 12.37
CA GLU A 149 -18.81 0.28 11.28
C GLU A 149 -18.70 -0.44 9.94
N LYS A 150 -19.52 -0.02 8.97
CA LYS A 150 -19.56 -0.61 7.64
C LYS A 150 -19.03 0.39 6.61
N LEU A 151 -18.12 -0.07 5.78
CA LEU A 151 -17.64 0.66 4.61
C LEU A 151 -18.18 -0.04 3.35
N MET A 152 -18.72 0.74 2.42
CA MET A 152 -19.19 0.21 1.15
C MET A 152 -18.03 0.24 0.12
N LEU A 153 -17.66 -0.93 -0.40
CA LEU A 153 -16.66 -1.11 -1.44
C LEU A 153 -17.23 -2.08 -2.47
N ALA A 154 -17.07 -1.78 -3.76
CA ALA A 154 -17.57 -2.64 -4.85
C ALA A 154 -19.06 -3.04 -4.73
N GLY A 155 -19.90 -2.11 -4.24
CA GLY A 155 -21.32 -2.39 -4.01
C GLY A 155 -21.64 -3.25 -2.78
N GLU A 156 -20.63 -3.76 -2.07
CA GLU A 156 -20.77 -4.62 -0.90
C GLU A 156 -20.39 -3.89 0.40
N HIS A 157 -20.95 -4.37 1.52
CA HIS A 157 -20.71 -3.80 2.83
C HIS A 157 -19.68 -4.62 3.62
N TYR A 158 -18.54 -4.01 3.90
CA TYR A 158 -17.49 -4.60 4.72
C TYR A 158 -17.54 -4.06 6.14
N ARG A 159 -17.65 -4.95 7.12
CA ARG A 159 -17.69 -4.60 8.54
C ARG A 159 -16.28 -4.53 9.12
N VAL A 160 -15.96 -3.44 9.79
CA VAL A 160 -14.72 -3.31 10.57
C VAL A 160 -14.79 -4.20 11.80
N VAL A 161 -13.93 -5.22 11.87
CA VAL A 161 -13.86 -6.20 12.97
C VAL A 161 -12.64 -6.04 13.84
N GLY A 162 -11.60 -5.37 13.36
CA GLY A 162 -10.36 -5.11 14.09
C GLY A 162 -9.74 -3.79 13.71
N LEU A 163 -8.96 -3.24 14.63
CA LEU A 163 -8.18 -2.02 14.42
C LEU A 163 -6.70 -2.30 14.64
N THR A 164 -5.87 -1.84 13.71
CA THR A 164 -4.41 -1.76 13.86
C THR A 164 -4.00 -0.33 14.21
N ARG A 165 -2.72 -0.14 14.52
CA ARG A 165 -2.12 1.17 14.72
C ARG A 165 -0.83 1.26 13.95
N ASN A 166 -0.66 2.36 13.22
CA ASN A 166 0.51 2.64 12.39
C ASN A 166 0.70 1.64 11.24
N ALA A 167 -0.37 1.00 10.78
CA ALA A 167 -0.36 0.22 9.54
C ALA A 167 -0.55 1.19 8.37
N LEU A 168 0.53 1.84 7.99
CA LEU A 168 0.59 2.82 6.91
C LEU A 168 1.47 2.30 5.78
N THR A 169 1.21 2.74 4.56
CA THR A 169 2.14 2.56 3.44
C THR A 169 3.31 3.53 3.55
N SER A 170 4.35 3.31 2.75
CA SER A 170 5.45 4.28 2.61
C SER A 170 4.99 5.65 2.10
N GLY A 171 3.82 5.73 1.46
CA GLY A 171 3.18 6.97 1.04
C GLY A 171 2.30 7.63 2.10
N GLY A 172 2.19 7.03 3.30
CA GLY A 172 1.35 7.52 4.40
C GLY A 172 -0.13 7.15 4.26
N ASP A 173 -0.52 6.34 3.28
CA ASP A 173 -1.89 5.88 3.13
C ASP A 173 -2.21 4.81 4.17
N SER A 174 -3.39 4.89 4.76
CA SER A 174 -3.87 3.92 5.75
C SER A 174 -4.14 2.56 5.12
N VAL A 175 -3.76 1.49 5.82
CA VAL A 175 -3.95 0.12 5.33
C VAL A 175 -5.24 -0.47 5.88
N ALA A 176 -5.94 -1.19 5.01
CA ALA A 176 -7.07 -2.04 5.38
C ALA A 176 -6.81 -3.47 4.89
N PHE A 177 -7.11 -4.43 5.73
CA PHE A 177 -6.89 -5.86 5.49
C PHE A 177 -8.22 -6.57 5.37
N MET A 178 -8.36 -7.40 4.35
CA MET A 178 -9.52 -8.26 4.11
C MET A 178 -9.06 -9.59 3.51
N THR A 179 -9.96 -10.46 3.11
CA THR A 179 -9.57 -11.67 2.39
C THR A 179 -9.12 -11.35 0.96
N VAL A 180 -8.27 -12.18 0.36
CA VAL A 180 -7.87 -12.03 -1.05
C VAL A 180 -9.09 -11.97 -1.96
N SER A 181 -10.09 -12.84 -1.75
CA SER A 181 -11.30 -12.86 -2.57
C SER A 181 -12.06 -11.53 -2.52
N ASP A 182 -12.20 -10.92 -1.35
CA ASP A 182 -12.85 -9.63 -1.19
C ASP A 182 -12.01 -8.49 -1.81
N ALA A 183 -10.69 -8.54 -1.61
CA ALA A 183 -9.79 -7.55 -2.18
C ALA A 183 -9.81 -7.59 -3.72
N GLU A 184 -9.88 -8.77 -4.31
CA GLU A 184 -10.03 -8.95 -5.76
C GLU A 184 -11.36 -8.43 -6.27
N LEU A 185 -12.48 -8.70 -5.58
CA LEU A 185 -13.78 -8.10 -5.94
C LEU A 185 -13.71 -6.59 -5.98
N VAL A 186 -13.07 -5.95 -5.00
CA VAL A 186 -12.87 -4.50 -4.98
C VAL A 186 -11.93 -4.04 -6.09
N ALA A 187 -10.93 -4.85 -6.46
CA ALA A 187 -10.00 -4.53 -7.55
C ALA A 187 -10.68 -4.50 -8.92
N PHE A 188 -11.63 -5.41 -9.13
CA PHE A 188 -12.37 -5.52 -10.39
C PHE A 188 -13.54 -4.54 -10.50
N ASP A 189 -13.99 -3.94 -9.38
CA ASP A 189 -14.98 -2.87 -9.37
C ASP A 189 -14.35 -1.56 -9.86
N GLN A 190 -14.03 -1.52 -11.16
CA GLN A 190 -13.59 -0.28 -11.78
C GLN A 190 -14.79 0.64 -12.00
N PRO A 191 -14.67 1.95 -11.69
CA PRO A 191 -15.71 2.91 -12.07
C PRO A 191 -16.02 2.77 -13.54
N PRO A 192 -17.30 2.89 -13.97
CA PRO A 192 -17.69 2.76 -15.37
C PRO A 192 -16.85 3.62 -16.32
N GLU A 193 -16.44 4.80 -15.86
CA GLU A 193 -15.59 5.73 -16.61
C GLU A 193 -14.17 5.18 -16.85
N ALA A 194 -13.57 4.50 -15.87
CA ALA A 194 -12.26 3.88 -16.05
C ALA A 194 -12.32 2.70 -17.02
N ALA A 195 -13.40 1.92 -16.99
CA ALA A 195 -13.64 0.84 -17.94
C ALA A 195 -13.83 1.37 -19.37
N VAL A 196 -14.54 2.49 -19.53
CA VAL A 196 -14.70 3.17 -20.84
C VAL A 196 -13.36 3.68 -21.37
N LEU A 197 -12.57 4.35 -20.51
CA LEU A 197 -11.25 4.85 -20.92
C LEU A 197 -10.29 3.72 -21.30
N GLU A 198 -10.32 2.60 -20.60
CA GLU A 198 -9.47 1.44 -20.92
C GLU A 198 -9.92 0.79 -22.24
N ARG A 199 -11.24 0.64 -22.46
CA ARG A 199 -11.78 0.20 -23.75
C ARG A 199 -11.35 1.13 -24.89
N GLN A 200 -11.43 2.45 -24.70
CA GLN A 200 -10.98 3.43 -25.68
C GLN A 200 -9.48 3.30 -25.98
N ARG A 201 -8.65 3.09 -24.95
CA ARG A 201 -7.21 2.86 -25.14
C ARG A 201 -6.92 1.56 -25.90
N VAL A 202 -7.65 0.50 -25.62
CA VAL A 202 -7.51 -0.78 -26.32
C VAL A 202 -7.92 -0.63 -27.78
N VAL A 203 -9.06 -0.01 -28.05
CA VAL A 203 -9.54 0.27 -29.41
C VAL A 203 -8.55 1.14 -30.19
N GLU A 204 -8.03 2.20 -29.56
CA GLU A 204 -7.04 3.07 -30.20
C GLU A 204 -5.71 2.34 -30.46
N ARG A 205 -5.30 1.44 -29.56
CA ARG A 205 -4.13 0.59 -29.77
C ARG A 205 -4.33 -0.39 -30.93
N LEU A 206 -5.52 -1.01 -31.01
CA LEU A 206 -5.88 -1.92 -32.11
C LEU A 206 -5.97 -1.17 -33.44
N ARG A 207 -6.48 0.08 -33.47
CA ARG A 207 -6.48 0.94 -34.68
C ARG A 207 -5.08 1.28 -35.19
N ARG A 208 -4.09 1.41 -34.29
CA ARG A 208 -2.68 1.65 -34.67
C ARG A 208 -1.96 0.41 -35.16
N THR A 209 -2.48 -0.77 -34.86
CA THR A 209 -1.93 -2.04 -35.33
C THR A 209 -2.63 -2.40 -36.66
N ASP A 210 -1.89 -2.80 -37.69
CA ASP A 210 -2.43 -3.13 -39.02
C ASP A 210 -3.54 -4.20 -39.01
N LEU A 211 -3.70 -4.93 -37.94
CA LEU A 211 -4.77 -5.90 -37.69
C LEU A 211 -6.18 -5.28 -37.52
N GLY A 212 -6.24 -3.98 -37.22
CA GLY A 212 -7.52 -3.29 -36.99
C GLY A 212 -8.10 -2.54 -38.21
N ARG A 213 -7.36 -2.48 -39.32
CA ARG A 213 -7.83 -1.80 -40.51
C ARG A 213 -8.81 -2.69 -41.28
N GLY A 214 -10.12 -2.47 -41.08
CA GLY A 214 -11.18 -3.08 -41.88
C GLY A 214 -12.26 -3.85 -41.15
N GLN A 215 -12.31 -3.77 -39.78
CA GLN A 215 -13.42 -4.39 -39.02
C GLN A 215 -14.32 -3.31 -38.38
N PRO A 216 -15.53 -3.05 -38.99
CA PRO A 216 -16.49 -2.09 -38.40
C PRO A 216 -17.02 -2.48 -37.02
N ALA A 217 -16.91 -3.74 -36.63
CA ALA A 217 -17.34 -4.26 -35.32
C ALA A 217 -16.55 -3.70 -34.12
N LEU A 218 -15.39 -3.05 -34.32
CA LEU A 218 -14.61 -2.47 -33.22
C LEU A 218 -15.14 -1.10 -32.77
N GLU A 219 -15.93 -0.42 -33.60
CA GLU A 219 -16.54 0.86 -33.24
C GLU A 219 -17.75 0.67 -32.32
N ASP A 220 -18.52 -0.43 -32.51
CA ASP A 220 -19.65 -0.77 -31.65
C ASP A 220 -19.24 -1.17 -30.23
N LEU A 221 -18.07 -1.80 -30.06
CA LEU A 221 -17.55 -2.19 -28.75
C LEU A 221 -17.11 -1.00 -27.90
N ALA A 222 -16.82 0.14 -28.52
CA ALA A 222 -16.40 1.35 -27.77
C ALA A 222 -17.60 2.14 -27.23
N THR A 223 -18.81 1.91 -27.77
CA THR A 223 -20.03 2.68 -27.49
C THR A 223 -21.11 1.88 -26.76
N ASP A 224 -21.00 0.53 -26.65
CA ASP A 224 -21.98 -0.30 -25.94
C ASP A 224 -21.83 -0.17 -24.42
N PRO A 225 -22.83 0.33 -23.70
CA PRO A 225 -22.82 0.51 -22.25
C PRO A 225 -23.10 -0.77 -21.44
N ARG A 226 -23.17 -1.96 -22.04
CA ARG A 226 -23.45 -3.24 -21.36
C ARG A 226 -22.20 -3.94 -20.88
#